data_0caf2ff7456b2083479e80f36cd1a34b
#
_entry.id   0caf2ff7456b2083479e80f36cd1a34b
#
_cell.length_a   1.000
_cell.length_b   1.000
_cell.length_c   1.000
_cell.angle_alpha   90.00
_cell.angle_beta   90.00
_cell.angle_gamma   90.00
#
_symmetry.space_group_name_H-M   'P 1'
#
loop_
_entity.id
_entity.type
_entity.pdbx_description
1 polymer ?
#
loop_
_entity_poly.entity_id
_entity_poly.type
_entity_poly.pdbx_seq_one_letter_code
_entity_poly.pdbx_strand_id
1 'polypeptide(L)'
;MHLLLNFLKKFSHILLLGMVFIIPFFQGITEAKEQNIEVVSEVQLHVFLLIGGINMEGRGEITESDEKVVDDALIWDPQYSVWTQVRVPYGQYSPFLSKRNREYAYWGKLNCGPSFVRTYKISNPDAHIGIICAPRNHMTIHNWKHGQYPSHHPFFNTVVDVTRKAIGEMRATGYSKKVSPVLKGILWHDGEQHYENELDEYFDLFPKIMRNLRNELSGGKSLPIVFGQLCDGYESFNERIIKQTAVIPNSACVRTVGLSSSNNFTFDSESYRELGKRYAKEMMQLLENPLRQNSVSIIPTKELSNDWIIKSPSGKPYPIHWGFPPRTKTQYGYTLPDGYGEGGKSTLEWINRNKAKDAQ
;
A
#
# COMPACT_ATOMS: atom_id res chain seq x y z
N MET A 1 36.77 -75.97 14.05
CA MET A 1 36.64 -75.45 12.69
C MET A 1 35.33 -75.88 11.99
N HIS A 2 34.81 -77.03 12.22
CA HIS A 2 33.54 -77.50 11.61
C HIS A 2 32.26 -76.85 12.17
N LEU A 3 32.23 -76.45 13.42
CA LEU A 3 31.07 -75.80 14.04
C LEU A 3 30.82 -74.31 13.52
N LEU A 4 31.86 -73.64 13.15
CA LEU A 4 31.79 -72.25 12.66
C LEU A 4 31.22 -72.20 11.21
N LEU A 5 31.55 -73.20 10.40
CA LEU A 5 31.09 -73.29 9.02
C LEU A 5 29.58 -73.60 8.93
N ASN A 6 29.05 -74.40 9.86
CA ASN A 6 27.63 -74.70 9.89
C ASN A 6 26.77 -73.54 10.43
N PHE A 7 27.37 -72.67 11.24
CA PHE A 7 26.68 -71.43 11.71
C PHE A 7 26.54 -70.43 10.62
N LEU A 8 27.61 -70.23 9.82
CA LEU A 8 27.59 -69.29 8.68
C LEU A 8 26.66 -69.73 7.54
N LYS A 9 26.51 -71.03 7.28
CA LYS A 9 25.56 -71.55 6.29
C LYS A 9 24.09 -71.31 6.70
N LYS A 10 23.74 -71.37 7.96
CA LYS A 10 22.38 -71.07 8.43
C LYS A 10 22.04 -69.61 8.37
N PHE A 11 22.98 -68.70 8.58
CA PHE A 11 22.76 -67.26 8.46
C PHE A 11 22.58 -66.82 7.02
N SER A 12 23.29 -67.47 6.08
CA SER A 12 23.19 -67.18 4.64
C SER A 12 21.77 -67.43 4.07
N HIS A 13 21.10 -68.48 4.55
CA HIS A 13 19.76 -68.82 4.09
C HIS A 13 18.67 -67.90 4.68
N ILE A 14 18.88 -67.39 5.88
CA ILE A 14 17.96 -66.42 6.52
C ILE A 14 18.08 -65.06 5.86
N LEU A 15 19.28 -64.64 5.43
CA LEU A 15 19.46 -63.39 4.68
C LEU A 15 18.89 -63.45 3.27
N LEU A 16 18.93 -64.62 2.59
CA LEU A 16 18.37 -64.76 1.25
C LEU A 16 16.82 -64.78 1.28
N LEU A 17 16.22 -65.39 2.30
CA LEU A 17 14.75 -65.39 2.48
C LEU A 17 14.22 -63.98 2.90
N GLY A 18 14.99 -63.22 3.66
CA GLY A 18 14.64 -61.86 4.03
C GLY A 18 14.65 -60.88 2.84
N MET A 19 15.57 -61.04 1.87
CA MET A 19 15.63 -60.20 0.70
C MET A 19 14.51 -60.46 -0.34
N VAL A 20 13.97 -61.68 -0.40
CA VAL A 20 12.92 -62.03 -1.34
C VAL A 20 11.55 -61.48 -0.91
N PHE A 21 11.35 -61.19 0.38
CA PHE A 21 10.10 -60.60 0.88
C PHE A 21 10.15 -59.08 1.05
N ILE A 22 11.31 -58.44 1.00
CA ILE A 22 11.44 -56.99 1.11
C ILE A 22 11.30 -56.29 -0.26
N ILE A 23 11.68 -56.93 -1.36
CA ILE A 23 11.62 -56.38 -2.70
C ILE A 23 10.18 -56.03 -3.14
N PRO A 24 9.14 -56.86 -2.94
CA PRO A 24 7.76 -56.48 -3.30
C PRO A 24 7.17 -55.40 -2.39
N PHE A 25 7.70 -55.24 -1.16
CA PHE A 25 7.20 -54.21 -0.25
C PHE A 25 7.75 -52.81 -0.63
N PHE A 26 8.93 -52.71 -1.22
CA PHE A 26 9.48 -51.44 -1.72
C PHE A 26 8.95 -51.08 -3.13
N GLN A 27 8.49 -52.05 -3.94
CA GLN A 27 7.84 -51.73 -5.22
C GLN A 27 6.45 -51.16 -5.07
N GLY A 28 5.77 -51.36 -3.94
CA GLY A 28 4.48 -50.76 -3.63
C GLY A 28 4.57 -49.30 -3.09
N ILE A 29 5.76 -48.80 -2.76
CA ILE A 29 5.97 -47.43 -2.22
C ILE A 29 6.37 -46.47 -3.33
N THR A 30 6.78 -46.93 -4.50
CA THR A 30 7.23 -46.08 -5.62
C THR A 30 6.11 -45.62 -6.58
N GLU A 31 4.86 -46.07 -6.37
CA GLU A 31 3.67 -45.44 -6.94
C GLU A 31 3.00 -44.48 -5.96
N ALA A 32 3.76 -43.70 -5.23
CA ALA A 32 3.27 -42.42 -4.80
C ALA A 32 3.03 -41.62 -6.09
N LYS A 33 1.75 -41.53 -6.53
CA LYS A 33 1.33 -40.56 -7.51
C LYS A 33 2.08 -39.26 -7.20
N GLU A 34 2.95 -38.83 -8.08
CA GLU A 34 3.29 -37.42 -8.15
C GLU A 34 1.94 -36.68 -8.27
N GLN A 35 1.39 -36.29 -7.14
CA GLN A 35 0.40 -35.26 -7.15
C GLN A 35 1.16 -34.09 -7.72
N ASN A 36 0.92 -33.80 -8.99
CA ASN A 36 1.23 -32.51 -9.56
C ASN A 36 0.62 -31.50 -8.61
N ILE A 37 1.41 -31.04 -7.65
CA ILE A 37 1.11 -29.86 -6.89
C ILE A 37 1.18 -28.78 -7.95
N GLU A 38 0.01 -28.47 -8.51
CA GLU A 38 -0.18 -27.31 -9.33
C GLU A 38 0.29 -26.15 -8.46
N VAL A 39 1.50 -25.68 -8.67
CA VAL A 39 2.04 -24.49 -8.01
C VAL A 39 1.25 -23.35 -8.62
N VAL A 40 0.10 -23.09 -8.01
CA VAL A 40 -0.69 -21.91 -8.36
C VAL A 40 0.16 -20.72 -7.99
N SER A 41 0.71 -20.06 -9.00
CA SER A 41 1.51 -18.85 -8.81
C SER A 41 0.66 -17.82 -8.06
N GLU A 42 1.17 -17.39 -6.91
CA GLU A 42 0.52 -16.37 -6.11
C GLU A 42 0.64 -15.03 -6.85
N VAL A 43 -0.49 -14.42 -7.18
CA VAL A 43 -0.53 -13.11 -7.83
C VAL A 43 -0.19 -12.04 -6.79
N GLN A 44 0.87 -11.27 -7.01
CA GLN A 44 1.23 -10.18 -6.12
C GLN A 44 0.50 -8.91 -6.52
N LEU A 45 -0.33 -8.35 -5.60
CA LEU A 45 -0.94 -7.03 -5.75
C LEU A 45 0.02 -5.96 -5.23
N HIS A 46 0.54 -5.12 -6.12
CA HIS A 46 1.41 -3.99 -5.78
C HIS A 46 0.58 -2.84 -5.23
N VAL A 47 0.54 -2.68 -3.91
CA VAL A 47 -0.28 -1.64 -3.27
C VAL A 47 0.53 -0.36 -3.10
N PHE A 48 -0.06 0.78 -3.49
CA PHE A 48 0.49 2.12 -3.28
C PHE A 48 -0.48 2.96 -2.46
N LEU A 49 0.07 3.69 -1.49
CA LEU A 49 -0.67 4.61 -0.62
C LEU A 49 -0.44 6.05 -1.09
N LEU A 50 -1.52 6.74 -1.48
CA LEU A 50 -1.54 8.11 -1.93
C LEU A 50 -2.11 8.99 -0.82
N ILE A 51 -1.29 9.89 -0.26
CA ILE A 51 -1.64 10.73 0.89
C ILE A 51 -1.09 12.14 0.74
N GLY A 52 -1.73 13.11 1.37
CA GLY A 52 -1.33 14.51 1.34
C GLY A 52 -2.50 15.48 1.36
N GLY A 53 -2.24 16.69 0.85
CA GLY A 53 -3.14 17.83 0.85
C GLY A 53 -3.99 17.98 -0.40
N ILE A 54 -4.24 19.24 -0.78
CA ILE A 54 -5.15 19.64 -1.85
C ILE A 54 -4.75 19.08 -3.22
N ASN A 55 -3.45 19.03 -3.53
CA ASN A 55 -2.96 18.50 -4.80
C ASN A 55 -3.09 16.96 -4.87
N MET A 56 -3.00 16.27 -3.74
CA MET A 56 -3.28 14.84 -3.71
C MET A 56 -4.79 14.52 -3.77
N GLU A 57 -5.66 15.41 -3.26
CA GLU A 57 -7.11 15.31 -3.49
C GLU A 57 -7.46 15.46 -4.97
N GLY A 58 -6.82 16.40 -5.65
CA GLY A 58 -7.03 16.73 -7.06
C GLY A 58 -7.95 17.92 -7.31
N ARG A 59 -7.55 18.74 -8.29
CA ARG A 59 -8.28 19.94 -8.73
C ARG A 59 -8.31 20.08 -10.25
N GLY A 60 -7.63 19.19 -10.98
CA GLY A 60 -7.58 19.22 -12.44
C GLY A 60 -8.89 18.75 -13.08
N GLU A 61 -9.14 19.17 -14.29
CA GLU A 61 -10.27 18.71 -15.09
C GLU A 61 -10.00 17.29 -15.61
N ILE A 62 -10.99 16.44 -15.48
CA ILE A 62 -10.98 15.07 -16.00
C ILE A 62 -11.40 15.10 -17.46
N THR A 63 -10.65 14.42 -18.31
CA THR A 63 -10.97 14.23 -19.73
C THR A 63 -11.30 12.77 -20.00
N GLU A 64 -11.89 12.48 -21.14
CA GLU A 64 -12.18 11.11 -21.60
C GLU A 64 -10.94 10.20 -21.56
N SER A 65 -9.75 10.75 -21.82
CA SER A 65 -8.50 9.99 -21.72
C SER A 65 -8.17 9.55 -20.30
N ASP A 66 -8.61 10.29 -19.28
CA ASP A 66 -8.40 9.97 -17.87
C ASP A 66 -9.38 8.89 -17.39
N GLU A 67 -10.55 8.81 -18.00
CA GLU A 67 -11.61 7.84 -17.68
C GLU A 67 -11.29 6.43 -18.18
N LYS A 68 -10.33 6.29 -19.11
CA LYS A 68 -9.94 4.98 -19.61
C LYS A 68 -9.46 4.09 -18.45
N VAL A 69 -10.12 2.96 -18.34
CA VAL A 69 -9.83 1.95 -17.32
C VAL A 69 -8.43 1.39 -17.54
N VAL A 70 -7.71 1.18 -16.44
CA VAL A 70 -6.45 0.44 -16.45
C VAL A 70 -6.75 -0.99 -15.99
N ASP A 71 -6.48 -1.96 -16.85
CA ASP A 71 -6.63 -3.37 -16.51
C ASP A 71 -5.71 -3.75 -15.36
N ASP A 72 -6.16 -4.70 -14.53
CA ASP A 72 -5.43 -5.19 -13.36
C ASP A 72 -5.10 -4.11 -12.32
N ALA A 73 -5.89 -3.03 -12.29
CA ALA A 73 -5.77 -1.99 -11.30
C ALA A 73 -7.04 -1.85 -10.45
N LEU A 74 -6.86 -1.87 -9.14
CA LEU A 74 -7.92 -1.75 -8.14
C LEU A 74 -7.68 -0.52 -7.26
N ILE A 75 -8.76 0.03 -6.73
CA ILE A 75 -8.74 1.06 -5.71
C ILE A 75 -9.58 0.64 -4.52
N TRP A 76 -9.08 0.92 -3.31
CA TRP A 76 -9.83 0.65 -2.09
C TRP A 76 -10.93 1.67 -1.88
N ASP A 77 -12.17 1.21 -1.75
CA ASP A 77 -13.29 2.04 -1.30
C ASP A 77 -13.54 1.83 0.20
N PRO A 78 -13.10 2.78 1.05
CA PRO A 78 -13.24 2.66 2.50
C PRO A 78 -14.69 2.76 2.97
N GLN A 79 -15.58 3.38 2.19
CA GLN A 79 -16.98 3.53 2.55
C GLN A 79 -17.71 2.18 2.54
N TYR A 80 -17.38 1.34 1.56
CA TYR A 80 -17.97 0.02 1.41
C TYR A 80 -17.04 -1.11 1.87
N SER A 81 -15.81 -0.77 2.24
CA SER A 81 -14.77 -1.74 2.63
C SER A 81 -14.52 -2.80 1.57
N VAL A 82 -14.34 -2.35 0.33
CA VAL A 82 -14.11 -3.23 -0.82
C VAL A 82 -13.02 -2.69 -1.74
N TRP A 83 -12.34 -3.61 -2.41
CA TRP A 83 -11.52 -3.28 -3.58
C TRP A 83 -12.41 -3.27 -4.81
N THR A 84 -12.36 -2.18 -5.56
CA THR A 84 -13.11 -2.00 -6.82
C THR A 84 -12.17 -1.62 -7.95
N GLN A 85 -12.63 -1.77 -9.20
CA GLN A 85 -11.86 -1.32 -10.35
C GLN A 85 -11.54 0.17 -10.22
N VAL A 86 -10.28 0.52 -10.50
CA VAL A 86 -9.82 1.91 -10.42
C VAL A 86 -10.60 2.79 -11.40
N ARG A 87 -11.17 3.88 -10.90
CA ARG A 87 -11.89 4.89 -11.69
C ARG A 87 -11.59 6.28 -11.15
N VAL A 88 -11.48 7.25 -12.06
CA VAL A 88 -11.39 8.67 -11.68
C VAL A 88 -12.73 9.14 -11.13
N PRO A 89 -12.72 10.13 -10.22
CA PRO A 89 -11.58 10.75 -9.54
C PRO A 89 -11.09 9.92 -8.34
N TYR A 90 -9.78 9.80 -8.14
CA TYR A 90 -9.24 9.00 -7.04
C TYR A 90 -9.54 9.61 -5.67
N GLY A 91 -9.60 10.96 -5.58
CA GLY A 91 -9.90 11.66 -4.33
C GLY A 91 -11.25 11.27 -3.71
N GLN A 92 -12.23 10.81 -4.51
CA GLN A 92 -13.53 10.34 -4.00
C GLN A 92 -13.43 9.12 -3.06
N TYR A 93 -12.34 8.37 -3.13
CA TYR A 93 -12.09 7.20 -2.29
C TYR A 93 -11.36 7.55 -0.97
N SER A 94 -11.22 8.83 -0.66
CA SER A 94 -10.65 9.24 0.62
C SER A 94 -11.54 8.82 1.81
N PRO A 95 -10.94 8.23 2.87
CA PRO A 95 -11.68 7.85 4.08
C PRO A 95 -12.22 9.07 4.86
N PHE A 96 -11.74 10.26 4.52
CA PHE A 96 -12.15 11.52 5.15
C PHE A 96 -13.38 12.14 4.52
N LEU A 97 -13.89 11.58 3.43
CA LEU A 97 -15.09 12.05 2.77
C LEU A 97 -16.33 11.37 3.34
N SER A 98 -17.30 12.17 3.78
CA SER A 98 -18.64 11.67 4.02
C SER A 98 -19.33 11.36 2.70
N LYS A 99 -20.35 10.50 2.73
CA LYS A 99 -21.17 10.20 1.54
C LYS A 99 -21.73 11.47 0.90
N ARG A 100 -22.19 12.40 1.72
CA ARG A 100 -22.72 13.70 1.27
C ARG A 100 -21.66 14.52 0.54
N ASN A 101 -20.42 14.51 1.00
CA ASN A 101 -19.35 15.30 0.39
C ASN A 101 -18.87 14.71 -0.94
N ARG A 102 -19.05 13.43 -1.20
CA ARG A 102 -18.74 12.79 -2.49
C ARG A 102 -19.64 13.30 -3.63
N GLU A 103 -20.84 13.75 -3.30
CA GLU A 103 -21.82 14.30 -4.26
C GLU A 103 -21.50 15.76 -4.63
N TYR A 104 -20.61 16.45 -3.91
CA TYR A 104 -20.20 17.81 -4.24
C TYR A 104 -19.05 17.84 -5.24
N ALA A 105 -19.19 18.65 -6.28
CA ALA A 105 -18.27 18.79 -7.41
C ALA A 105 -16.80 19.12 -7.06
N TYR A 106 -16.52 19.51 -5.81
CA TYR A 106 -15.15 19.83 -5.37
C TYR A 106 -14.23 18.61 -5.20
N TRP A 107 -14.79 17.44 -4.93
CA TRP A 107 -14.04 16.24 -4.60
C TRP A 107 -13.82 15.28 -5.77
N GLY A 108 -14.43 15.63 -6.89
CA GLY A 108 -14.47 14.81 -8.09
C GLY A 108 -13.50 15.28 -9.17
N LYS A 109 -12.22 15.60 -8.86
CA LYS A 109 -11.30 16.16 -9.83
C LYS A 109 -10.03 15.33 -10.01
N LEU A 110 -9.28 15.61 -11.08
CA LEU A 110 -8.06 14.92 -11.44
C LEU A 110 -6.95 15.23 -10.43
N ASN A 111 -6.27 14.18 -9.96
CA ASN A 111 -4.99 14.25 -9.25
C ASN A 111 -3.90 13.50 -10.05
N CYS A 112 -2.73 13.34 -9.46
CA CYS A 112 -1.61 12.62 -10.10
C CYS A 112 -1.80 11.09 -10.18
N GLY A 113 -2.73 10.51 -9.41
CA GLY A 113 -2.92 9.06 -9.28
C GLY A 113 -3.16 8.32 -10.59
N PRO A 114 -4.11 8.75 -11.47
CA PRO A 114 -4.39 8.06 -12.73
C PRO A 114 -3.17 7.93 -13.64
N SER A 115 -2.40 8.99 -13.77
CA SER A 115 -1.17 8.95 -14.58
C SER A 115 -0.05 8.15 -13.93
N PHE A 116 0.03 8.15 -12.58
CA PHE A 116 0.92 7.24 -11.86
C PHE A 116 0.61 5.78 -12.18
N VAL A 117 -0.64 5.36 -12.06
CA VAL A 117 -1.06 3.98 -12.32
C VAL A 117 -0.77 3.56 -13.75
N ARG A 118 -1.14 4.39 -14.73
CA ARG A 118 -0.87 4.11 -16.15
C ARG A 118 0.61 3.97 -16.44
N THR A 119 1.43 4.90 -15.94
CA THR A 119 2.88 4.88 -16.18
C THR A 119 3.53 3.68 -15.52
N TYR A 120 3.12 3.35 -14.29
CA TYR A 120 3.61 2.16 -13.61
C TYR A 120 3.23 0.87 -14.36
N LYS A 121 1.98 0.76 -14.83
CA LYS A 121 1.48 -0.40 -15.58
C LYS A 121 2.18 -0.56 -16.94
N ILE A 122 2.45 0.53 -17.66
CA ILE A 122 3.21 0.48 -18.92
C ILE A 122 4.61 -0.12 -18.71
N SER A 123 5.29 0.29 -17.64
CA SER A 123 6.64 -0.19 -17.32
C SER A 123 6.66 -1.58 -16.66
N ASN A 124 5.54 -2.00 -16.09
CA ASN A 124 5.35 -3.28 -15.41
C ASN A 124 4.05 -3.94 -15.91
N PRO A 125 4.02 -4.46 -17.14
CA PRO A 125 2.78 -4.91 -17.78
C PRO A 125 2.09 -6.05 -17.03
N ASP A 126 2.84 -6.89 -16.33
CA ASP A 126 2.32 -8.02 -15.56
C ASP A 126 1.91 -7.64 -14.12
N ALA A 127 2.16 -6.39 -13.69
CA ALA A 127 1.85 -5.98 -12.33
C ALA A 127 0.34 -5.80 -12.13
N HIS A 128 -0.18 -6.40 -11.07
CA HIS A 128 -1.49 -6.07 -10.52
C HIS A 128 -1.33 -4.92 -9.52
N ILE A 129 -2.12 -3.87 -9.66
CA ILE A 129 -1.94 -2.62 -8.93
C ILE A 129 -3.11 -2.41 -7.97
N GLY A 130 -2.81 -2.07 -6.72
CA GLY A 130 -3.77 -1.64 -5.72
C GLY A 130 -3.50 -0.20 -5.29
N ILE A 131 -4.53 0.65 -5.27
CA ILE A 131 -4.42 2.03 -4.80
C ILE A 131 -5.24 2.20 -3.53
N ILE A 132 -4.61 2.80 -2.53
CA ILE A 132 -5.28 3.34 -1.35
C ILE A 132 -5.09 4.85 -1.41
N CYS A 133 -6.19 5.59 -1.60
CA CYS A 133 -6.15 7.04 -1.76
C CYS A 133 -6.78 7.70 -0.54
N ALA A 134 -5.96 8.37 0.28
CA ALA A 134 -6.38 8.96 1.55
C ALA A 134 -5.89 10.41 1.72
N PRO A 135 -6.09 11.29 0.74
CA PRO A 135 -5.76 12.71 0.87
C PRO A 135 -6.80 13.46 1.68
N ARG A 136 -6.38 14.59 2.27
CA ARG A 136 -7.28 15.55 2.88
C ARG A 136 -6.71 16.97 2.81
N ASN A 137 -7.49 17.87 2.24
CA ASN A 137 -7.19 19.30 2.24
C ASN A 137 -7.38 19.94 3.63
N HIS A 138 -6.87 21.14 3.80
CA HIS A 138 -6.93 21.94 5.04
C HIS A 138 -6.29 21.26 6.25
N MET A 139 -5.29 20.42 6.03
CA MET A 139 -4.49 19.82 7.09
C MET A 139 -3.11 20.47 7.15
N THR A 140 -2.64 20.72 8.35
CA THR A 140 -1.26 21.10 8.61
C THR A 140 -0.44 19.88 9.01
N ILE A 141 0.87 20.01 9.02
CA ILE A 141 1.79 18.92 9.43
C ILE A 141 1.49 18.41 10.84
N HIS A 142 0.90 19.24 11.70
CA HIS A 142 0.50 18.86 13.05
C HIS A 142 -0.58 17.78 13.09
N ASN A 143 -1.47 17.76 12.10
CA ASN A 143 -2.52 16.75 12.00
C ASN A 143 -1.95 15.34 11.72
N TRP A 144 -0.72 15.26 11.25
CA TRP A 144 0.02 14.03 11.01
C TRP A 144 0.78 13.50 12.23
N LYS A 145 0.75 14.22 13.38
CA LYS A 145 1.41 13.75 14.60
C LYS A 145 0.73 12.48 15.11
N HIS A 146 1.52 11.45 15.34
CA HIS A 146 1.06 10.19 15.89
C HIS A 146 0.51 10.38 17.32
N GLY A 147 -0.72 9.94 17.56
CA GLY A 147 -1.27 9.81 18.93
C GLY A 147 -1.71 11.08 19.64
N GLN A 148 -1.77 12.25 19.00
CA GLN A 148 -1.85 13.52 19.73
C GLN A 148 -3.25 14.02 20.12
N TYR A 149 -4.37 13.46 19.63
CA TYR A 149 -5.71 13.94 19.99
C TYR A 149 -6.72 12.81 20.16
N PRO A 150 -7.13 12.49 21.40
CA PRO A 150 -8.20 11.50 21.64
C PRO A 150 -9.58 11.96 21.13
N SER A 151 -9.81 13.27 20.99
CA SER A 151 -11.12 13.85 20.66
C SER A 151 -11.35 14.11 19.18
N HIS A 152 -10.30 14.13 18.38
CA HIS A 152 -10.39 14.29 16.93
C HIS A 152 -9.63 13.11 16.33
N HIS A 153 -10.30 12.28 15.54
CA HIS A 153 -9.68 11.13 14.86
C HIS A 153 -8.37 11.58 14.22
N PRO A 154 -7.22 11.20 14.77
CA PRO A 154 -5.94 11.69 14.28
C PRO A 154 -5.78 11.21 12.83
N PHE A 155 -5.48 12.15 11.97
CA PHE A 155 -5.36 11.91 10.54
C PHE A 155 -4.41 10.75 10.24
N PHE A 156 -3.26 10.72 10.93
CA PHE A 156 -2.28 9.66 10.88
C PHE A 156 -2.89 8.27 11.15
N ASN A 157 -3.63 8.13 12.26
CA ASN A 157 -4.21 6.83 12.63
C ASN A 157 -5.25 6.38 11.61
N THR A 158 -6.08 7.28 11.09
CA THR A 158 -7.06 6.94 10.05
C THR A 158 -6.38 6.41 8.78
N VAL A 159 -5.25 7.02 8.37
CA VAL A 159 -4.48 6.55 7.21
C VAL A 159 -3.88 5.16 7.48
N VAL A 160 -3.32 4.95 8.66
CA VAL A 160 -2.77 3.64 9.05
C VAL A 160 -3.87 2.58 9.08
N ASP A 161 -5.00 2.88 9.71
CA ASP A 161 -6.12 1.93 9.88
C ASP A 161 -6.75 1.57 8.54
N VAL A 162 -7.01 2.55 7.66
CA VAL A 162 -7.57 2.27 6.34
C VAL A 162 -6.61 1.43 5.49
N THR A 163 -5.31 1.68 5.59
CA THR A 163 -4.29 0.91 4.87
C THR A 163 -4.24 -0.53 5.36
N ARG A 164 -4.18 -0.74 6.67
CA ARG A 164 -4.19 -2.07 7.27
C ARG A 164 -5.47 -2.83 6.94
N LYS A 165 -6.62 -2.15 7.01
CA LYS A 165 -7.91 -2.73 6.66
C LYS A 165 -7.96 -3.16 5.20
N ALA A 166 -7.55 -2.31 4.27
CA ALA A 166 -7.52 -2.62 2.85
C ALA A 166 -6.67 -3.86 2.54
N ILE A 167 -5.47 -3.94 3.13
CA ILE A 167 -4.57 -5.08 2.99
C ILE A 167 -5.17 -6.33 3.65
N GLY A 168 -5.76 -6.18 4.83
CA GLY A 168 -6.41 -7.27 5.57
C GLY A 168 -7.59 -7.87 4.82
N GLU A 169 -8.47 -7.04 4.27
CA GLU A 169 -9.63 -7.48 3.49
C GLU A 169 -9.23 -8.22 2.20
N MET A 170 -8.18 -7.78 1.51
CA MET A 170 -7.66 -8.51 0.36
C MET A 170 -7.14 -9.90 0.74
N ARG A 171 -6.54 -10.05 1.93
CA ARG A 171 -6.07 -11.34 2.45
C ARG A 171 -7.20 -12.22 2.97
N ALA A 172 -8.24 -11.63 3.57
CA ALA A 172 -9.33 -12.36 4.25
C ALA A 172 -10.39 -12.88 3.29
N THR A 173 -10.62 -12.22 2.15
CA THR A 173 -11.54 -12.73 1.13
C THR A 173 -11.02 -14.09 0.66
N GLY A 174 -11.84 -15.14 0.59
CA GLY A 174 -11.43 -16.54 0.31
C GLY A 174 -10.59 -16.76 -0.96
N TYR A 175 -10.36 -15.71 -1.71
CA TYR A 175 -9.42 -15.58 -2.84
C TYR A 175 -7.97 -15.28 -2.40
N SER A 176 -7.75 -15.03 -1.11
CA SER A 176 -6.47 -14.67 -0.51
C SER A 176 -5.35 -15.69 -0.72
N LYS A 177 -5.70 -16.94 -0.98
CA LYS A 177 -4.70 -17.98 -1.33
C LYS A 177 -4.02 -17.75 -2.68
N LYS A 178 -4.54 -16.82 -3.50
CA LYS A 178 -4.05 -16.54 -4.85
C LYS A 178 -3.57 -15.10 -5.06
N VAL A 179 -3.92 -14.17 -4.15
CA VAL A 179 -3.54 -12.77 -4.25
C VAL A 179 -2.88 -12.31 -2.96
N SER A 180 -1.62 -11.90 -3.06
CA SER A 180 -0.81 -11.38 -1.96
C SER A 180 -0.65 -9.87 -2.08
N PRO A 181 -1.36 -9.07 -1.27
CA PRO A 181 -1.18 -7.63 -1.28
C PRO A 181 0.13 -7.25 -0.59
N VAL A 182 0.96 -6.52 -1.30
CA VAL A 182 2.25 -6.01 -0.81
C VAL A 182 2.27 -4.50 -0.94
N LEU A 183 2.38 -3.79 0.18
CA LEU A 183 2.58 -2.35 0.17
C LEU A 183 3.96 -2.04 -0.41
N LYS A 184 4.00 -1.45 -1.61
CA LYS A 184 5.21 -1.17 -2.37
C LYS A 184 5.76 0.23 -2.13
N GLY A 185 4.90 1.19 -1.75
CA GLY A 185 5.37 2.55 -1.51
C GLY A 185 4.27 3.52 -1.13
N ILE A 186 4.73 4.72 -0.72
CA ILE A 186 3.90 5.85 -0.35
C ILE A 186 4.19 7.00 -1.30
N LEU A 187 3.14 7.63 -1.82
CA LEU A 187 3.18 8.91 -2.52
C LEU A 187 2.66 9.99 -1.57
N TRP A 188 3.50 10.97 -1.30
CA TRP A 188 3.20 12.10 -0.42
C TRP A 188 3.22 13.40 -1.20
N HIS A 189 2.12 14.16 -1.16
CA HIS A 189 2.07 15.51 -1.70
C HIS A 189 1.29 16.42 -0.75
N ASP A 190 2.01 17.19 0.05
CA ASP A 190 1.46 18.05 1.11
C ASP A 190 2.42 19.20 1.41
N GLY A 191 1.90 20.28 1.96
CA GLY A 191 2.70 21.45 2.34
C GLY A 191 2.02 22.78 1.98
N GLU A 192 0.97 22.77 1.16
CA GLU A 192 0.32 23.95 0.60
C GLU A 192 -0.33 24.87 1.65
N GLN A 193 -0.61 24.33 2.83
CA GLN A 193 -1.27 25.05 3.94
C GLN A 193 -0.28 25.65 4.95
N HIS A 194 1.02 25.65 4.62
CA HIS A 194 2.05 26.14 5.53
C HIS A 194 2.58 27.50 5.10
N TYR A 195 2.60 28.44 6.03
CA TYR A 195 3.26 29.71 5.86
C TYR A 195 4.77 29.57 6.04
N GLU A 196 5.53 30.52 5.55
CA GLU A 196 6.99 30.48 5.56
C GLU A 196 7.58 30.37 6.98
N ASN A 197 6.97 31.00 7.97
CA ASN A 197 7.35 30.93 9.37
C ASN A 197 7.06 29.59 10.03
N GLU A 198 6.31 28.69 9.39
CA GLU A 198 5.99 27.35 9.87
C GLU A 198 6.88 26.26 9.26
N LEU A 199 7.72 26.60 8.28
CA LEU A 199 8.51 25.63 7.54
C LEU A 199 9.55 24.92 8.41
N ASP A 200 10.10 25.58 9.43
CA ASP A 200 11.05 24.92 10.35
C ASP A 200 10.39 23.77 11.07
N GLU A 201 9.20 24.00 11.63
CA GLU A 201 8.46 22.95 12.29
C GLU A 201 7.99 21.85 11.32
N TYR A 202 7.57 22.22 10.11
CA TYR A 202 7.22 21.25 9.08
C TYR A 202 8.36 20.28 8.82
N PHE A 203 9.57 20.80 8.55
CA PHE A 203 10.71 19.98 8.19
C PHE A 203 11.37 19.26 9.38
N ASP A 204 11.07 19.68 10.60
CA ASP A 204 11.39 18.92 11.82
C ASP A 204 10.46 17.71 12.02
N LEU A 205 9.16 17.88 11.70
CA LEU A 205 8.15 16.85 11.88
C LEU A 205 8.10 15.85 10.72
N PHE A 206 8.32 16.30 9.49
CA PHE A 206 8.15 15.48 8.29
C PHE A 206 8.96 14.16 8.34
N PRO A 207 10.27 14.14 8.64
CA PRO A 207 11.02 12.88 8.74
C PRO A 207 10.51 11.95 9.85
N LYS A 208 10.02 12.52 10.95
CA LYS A 208 9.47 11.76 12.07
C LYS A 208 8.17 11.08 11.67
N ILE A 209 7.31 11.79 10.94
CA ILE A 209 6.05 11.25 10.39
C ILE A 209 6.33 10.13 9.41
N MET A 210 7.28 10.31 8.49
CA MET A 210 7.66 9.27 7.52
C MET A 210 8.20 8.01 8.20
N ARG A 211 8.98 8.17 9.25
CA ARG A 211 9.46 7.05 10.07
C ARG A 211 8.30 6.33 10.76
N ASN A 212 7.38 7.07 11.36
CA ASN A 212 6.22 6.49 12.03
C ASN A 212 5.31 5.74 11.05
N LEU A 213 5.05 6.28 9.86
CA LEU A 213 4.31 5.59 8.82
C LEU A 213 4.97 4.26 8.44
N ARG A 214 6.29 4.23 8.29
CA ARG A 214 7.03 2.98 8.03
C ARG A 214 6.90 1.99 9.17
N ASN A 215 7.05 2.43 10.41
CA ASN A 215 6.92 1.56 11.58
C ASN A 215 5.54 0.91 11.62
N GLU A 216 4.50 1.68 11.41
CA GLU A 216 3.11 1.21 11.47
C GLU A 216 2.72 0.34 10.26
N LEU A 217 3.19 0.66 9.07
CA LEU A 217 2.73 0.02 7.84
C LEU A 217 3.63 -1.11 7.33
N SER A 218 4.92 -1.10 7.68
CA SER A 218 5.90 -2.06 7.18
C SER A 218 6.74 -2.74 8.26
N GLY A 219 6.42 -2.51 9.53
CA GLY A 219 7.21 -3.04 10.66
C GLY A 219 8.64 -2.52 10.68
N GLY A 220 8.85 -1.25 10.29
CA GLY A 220 10.16 -0.60 10.25
C GLY A 220 11.00 -0.94 9.01
N LYS A 221 10.49 -1.77 8.08
CA LYS A 221 11.17 -2.01 6.80
C LYS A 221 11.25 -0.72 5.99
N SER A 222 12.28 -0.62 5.16
CA SER A 222 12.53 0.55 4.32
C SER A 222 11.52 0.64 3.16
N LEU A 223 10.27 1.00 3.48
CA LEU A 223 9.22 1.22 2.50
C LEU A 223 9.57 2.46 1.64
N PRO A 224 9.57 2.38 0.30
CA PRO A 224 9.79 3.51 -0.57
C PRO A 224 8.81 4.65 -0.31
N ILE A 225 9.31 5.88 -0.24
CA ILE A 225 8.49 7.08 -0.10
C ILE A 225 8.90 8.08 -1.18
N VAL A 226 7.95 8.48 -2.01
CA VAL A 226 8.14 9.54 -2.99
C VAL A 226 7.29 10.72 -2.56
N PHE A 227 7.92 11.86 -2.38
CA PHE A 227 7.25 13.13 -2.07
C PHE A 227 7.51 14.15 -3.18
N GLY A 228 6.69 15.20 -3.27
CA GLY A 228 6.78 16.16 -4.36
C GLY A 228 7.03 17.59 -3.88
N GLN A 229 7.66 18.38 -4.74
CA GLN A 229 7.65 19.84 -4.65
C GLN A 229 6.22 20.35 -4.90
N LEU A 230 5.91 21.51 -4.36
CA LEU A 230 4.69 22.27 -4.64
C LEU A 230 4.81 23.05 -5.95
N CYS A 231 3.73 23.69 -6.38
CA CYS A 231 3.73 24.56 -7.55
C CYS A 231 4.61 25.82 -7.33
N ASP A 232 4.72 26.66 -8.35
CA ASP A 232 5.43 27.92 -8.25
C ASP A 232 4.81 28.81 -7.16
N GLY A 233 5.66 29.62 -6.49
CA GLY A 233 5.28 30.43 -5.34
C GLY A 233 5.59 29.79 -3.98
N TYR A 234 6.14 28.56 -3.97
CA TYR A 234 6.57 27.85 -2.76
C TYR A 234 8.08 27.59 -2.76
N GLU A 235 8.89 28.55 -3.22
CA GLU A 235 10.33 28.38 -3.43
C GLU A 235 11.05 27.91 -2.18
N SER A 236 10.82 28.56 -1.03
CA SER A 236 11.44 28.17 0.25
C SER A 236 11.08 26.74 0.67
N PHE A 237 9.83 26.32 0.49
CA PHE A 237 9.41 24.94 0.73
C PHE A 237 10.09 24.00 -0.27
N ASN A 238 10.09 24.34 -1.55
CA ASN A 238 10.60 23.51 -2.64
C ASN A 238 12.11 23.27 -2.54
N GLU A 239 12.88 24.24 -2.05
CA GLU A 239 14.30 24.05 -1.75
C GLU A 239 14.55 23.12 -0.58
N ARG A 240 13.67 23.15 0.42
CA ARG A 240 13.84 22.38 1.65
C ARG A 240 13.35 20.94 1.53
N ILE A 241 12.25 20.71 0.79
CA ILE A 241 11.70 19.37 0.62
C ILE A 241 12.66 18.45 -0.15
N ILE A 242 13.40 18.97 -1.12
CA ILE A 242 14.42 18.19 -1.84
C ILE A 242 15.49 17.66 -0.90
N LYS A 243 15.92 18.47 0.07
CA LYS A 243 16.95 18.10 1.04
C LYS A 243 16.53 16.95 1.95
N GLN A 244 15.22 16.67 2.05
CA GLN A 244 14.70 15.58 2.87
C GLN A 244 15.08 14.19 2.33
N THR A 245 15.46 14.07 1.06
CA THR A 245 15.98 12.81 0.52
C THR A 245 17.29 12.35 1.19
N ALA A 246 18.06 13.29 1.74
CA ALA A 246 19.25 12.98 2.53
C ALA A 246 18.93 12.56 3.97
N VAL A 247 17.75 12.91 4.48
CA VAL A 247 17.32 12.64 5.87
C VAL A 247 16.44 11.40 5.95
N ILE A 248 15.61 11.17 4.93
CA ILE A 248 14.66 10.05 4.86
C ILE A 248 15.24 8.97 3.94
N PRO A 249 15.76 7.86 4.48
CA PRO A 249 16.31 6.77 3.66
C PRO A 249 15.26 6.22 2.70
N ASN A 250 15.66 5.66 1.56
CA ASN A 250 14.80 5.08 0.54
C ASN A 250 13.63 6.00 0.16
N SER A 251 13.96 7.24 -0.16
CA SER A 251 13.01 8.26 -0.61
C SER A 251 13.52 9.00 -1.82
N ALA A 252 12.59 9.59 -2.57
CA ALA A 252 12.86 10.45 -3.71
C ALA A 252 11.93 11.67 -3.69
N CYS A 253 12.38 12.75 -4.31
CA CYS A 253 11.61 13.98 -4.44
C CYS A 253 11.28 14.26 -5.90
N VAL A 254 10.01 14.30 -6.24
CA VAL A 254 9.54 14.73 -7.56
C VAL A 254 9.70 16.23 -7.69
N ARG A 255 10.43 16.63 -8.71
CA ARG A 255 10.57 18.04 -9.06
C ARG A 255 9.41 18.52 -9.91
N THR A 256 9.00 19.77 -9.69
CA THR A 256 7.87 20.38 -10.39
C THR A 256 8.26 21.41 -11.44
N VAL A 257 9.55 21.55 -11.70
CA VAL A 257 10.05 22.44 -12.77
C VAL A 257 9.34 22.15 -14.09
N GLY A 258 8.79 23.21 -14.72
CA GLY A 258 8.05 23.14 -15.97
C GLY A 258 6.59 22.67 -15.82
N LEU A 259 6.10 22.50 -14.59
CA LEU A 259 4.68 22.31 -14.33
C LEU A 259 4.01 23.66 -14.05
N SER A 260 2.80 23.82 -14.58
CA SER A 260 1.99 25.03 -14.42
C SER A 260 0.95 24.87 -13.32
N SER A 261 0.56 25.98 -12.72
CA SER A 261 -0.54 26.01 -11.75
C SER A 261 -1.78 26.66 -12.34
N SER A 262 -2.95 26.19 -11.94
CA SER A 262 -4.23 26.82 -12.27
C SER A 262 -4.55 28.01 -11.37
N ASN A 263 -3.90 28.05 -10.22
CA ASN A 263 -3.93 29.12 -9.23
C ASN A 263 -2.67 28.98 -8.37
N ASN A 264 -2.49 29.82 -7.38
CA ASN A 264 -1.27 29.82 -6.55
C ASN A 264 -1.11 28.57 -5.64
N PHE A 265 -2.03 27.61 -5.69
CA PHE A 265 -2.06 26.46 -4.76
C PHE A 265 -2.12 25.11 -5.47
N THR A 266 -2.67 25.04 -6.67
CA THR A 266 -2.95 23.77 -7.34
C THR A 266 -2.43 23.74 -8.76
N PHE A 267 -1.97 22.59 -9.19
CA PHE A 267 -1.53 22.36 -10.55
C PHE A 267 -2.71 22.41 -11.54
N ASP A 268 -2.41 22.73 -12.79
CA ASP A 268 -3.36 22.52 -13.89
C ASP A 268 -3.46 21.03 -14.26
N SER A 269 -4.40 20.71 -15.14
CA SER A 269 -4.72 19.33 -15.49
C SER A 269 -3.55 18.58 -16.16
N GLU A 270 -2.83 19.24 -17.06
CA GLU A 270 -1.66 18.66 -17.73
C GLU A 270 -0.53 18.42 -16.74
N SER A 271 -0.32 19.36 -15.82
CA SER A 271 0.68 19.25 -14.77
C SER A 271 0.36 18.10 -13.79
N TYR A 272 -0.91 17.86 -13.45
CA TYR A 272 -1.28 16.65 -12.68
C TYR A 272 -0.94 15.36 -13.42
N ARG A 273 -1.15 15.30 -14.73
CA ARG A 273 -0.80 14.13 -15.55
C ARG A 273 0.70 13.91 -15.57
N GLU A 274 1.47 14.96 -15.79
CA GLU A 274 2.92 14.90 -15.80
C GLU A 274 3.49 14.60 -14.40
N LEU A 275 2.92 15.18 -13.35
CA LEU A 275 3.28 14.91 -11.97
C LEU A 275 3.14 13.40 -11.64
N GLY A 276 2.05 12.78 -12.07
CA GLY A 276 1.84 11.34 -11.90
C GLY A 276 2.90 10.48 -12.59
N LYS A 277 3.30 10.85 -13.81
CA LYS A 277 4.39 10.15 -14.52
C LYS A 277 5.72 10.28 -13.76
N ARG A 278 6.02 11.46 -13.24
CA ARG A 278 7.25 11.70 -12.45
C ARG A 278 7.24 10.88 -11.15
N TYR A 279 6.10 10.84 -10.44
CA TYR A 279 5.94 9.98 -9.26
C TYR A 279 6.17 8.50 -9.59
N ALA A 280 5.64 8.01 -10.68
CA ALA A 280 5.85 6.62 -11.10
C ALA A 280 7.31 6.32 -11.39
N LYS A 281 7.99 7.22 -12.12
CA LYS A 281 9.41 7.08 -12.44
C LYS A 281 10.28 7.00 -11.17
N GLU A 282 10.10 7.93 -10.23
CA GLU A 282 10.87 7.94 -8.98
C GLU A 282 10.57 6.69 -8.13
N MET A 283 9.30 6.28 -8.06
CA MET A 283 8.91 5.06 -7.34
C MET A 283 9.57 3.82 -7.93
N MET A 284 9.55 3.65 -9.24
CA MET A 284 10.20 2.50 -9.90
C MET A 284 11.70 2.47 -9.65
N GLN A 285 12.38 3.62 -9.72
CA GLN A 285 13.81 3.69 -9.41
C GLN A 285 14.13 3.26 -7.98
N LEU A 286 13.29 3.62 -6.99
CA LEU A 286 13.45 3.17 -5.61
C LEU A 286 13.19 1.67 -5.43
N LEU A 287 12.25 1.11 -6.19
CA LEU A 287 11.92 -0.31 -6.15
C LEU A 287 13.00 -1.18 -6.80
N GLU A 288 13.64 -0.69 -7.87
CA GLU A 288 14.70 -1.39 -8.61
C GLU A 288 16.05 -1.33 -7.89
N ASN A 289 16.33 -0.25 -7.15
CA ASN A 289 17.62 -0.01 -6.52
C ASN A 289 17.53 0.02 -4.97
N PRO A 290 17.24 -1.10 -4.32
CA PRO A 290 17.17 -1.15 -2.85
C PRO A 290 18.50 -0.80 -2.16
N LEU A 291 19.62 -0.78 -2.89
CA LEU A 291 20.96 -0.43 -2.37
C LEU A 291 21.21 1.08 -2.23
N ARG A 292 20.38 1.94 -2.78
CA ARG A 292 20.34 3.37 -2.40
C ARG A 292 20.05 3.58 -0.89
N GLN A 293 19.61 2.50 -0.22
CA GLN A 293 19.29 2.46 1.21
C GLN A 293 20.50 2.61 2.13
N ASN A 294 21.73 2.32 1.68
CA ASN A 294 22.89 2.16 2.55
C ASN A 294 23.88 3.32 2.51
N SER A 295 23.66 4.39 1.77
CA SER A 295 24.62 5.50 1.64
C SER A 295 24.33 6.70 2.56
N VAL A 296 23.33 6.61 3.43
CA VAL A 296 23.08 7.67 4.43
C VAL A 296 23.51 7.16 5.80
N SER A 297 24.52 7.81 6.36
CA SER A 297 25.06 7.61 7.68
C SER A 297 23.97 7.42 8.74
N ILE A 298 24.14 6.36 9.51
CA ILE A 298 23.38 6.04 10.71
C ILE A 298 23.41 7.24 11.65
N ILE A 299 22.31 7.96 11.77
CA ILE A 299 22.11 8.86 12.92
C ILE A 299 21.93 7.96 14.14
N PRO A 300 22.75 8.12 15.19
CA PRO A 300 22.67 7.25 16.36
C PRO A 300 21.29 7.30 16.98
N THR A 301 20.71 6.15 17.22
CA THR A 301 19.38 5.92 17.81
C THR A 301 19.24 6.39 19.28
N LYS A 302 20.17 7.19 19.80
CA LYS A 302 20.30 7.46 21.23
C LYS A 302 19.43 8.60 21.77
N GLU A 303 18.68 9.32 20.93
CA GLU A 303 17.87 10.47 21.38
C GLU A 303 16.43 10.42 20.88
N LEU A 304 15.80 9.27 20.88
CA LEU A 304 14.36 9.21 20.77
C LEU A 304 13.80 8.89 22.15
N SER A 305 13.60 9.94 22.94
CA SER A 305 12.83 9.84 24.19
C SER A 305 11.46 9.24 23.89
N ASN A 306 10.94 8.45 24.83
CA ASN A 306 9.63 7.81 24.77
C ASN A 306 8.45 8.81 24.80
N ASP A 307 8.67 10.09 24.51
CA ASP A 307 7.71 11.19 24.64
C ASP A 307 6.61 11.19 23.59
N TRP A 308 6.65 10.23 22.65
CA TRP A 308 5.68 10.13 21.55
C TRP A 308 4.62 9.04 21.73
N ILE A 309 4.70 8.25 22.80
CA ILE A 309 3.69 7.27 23.17
C ILE A 309 2.80 7.89 24.22
N ILE A 310 1.64 8.41 23.83
CA ILE A 310 0.62 8.82 24.79
C ILE A 310 0.04 7.54 25.41
N LYS A 311 0.40 7.32 26.66
CA LYS A 311 -0.26 6.32 27.49
C LYS A 311 -1.61 6.89 27.93
N SER A 312 -2.64 6.04 27.98
CA SER A 312 -3.91 6.39 28.63
C SER A 312 -3.61 6.86 30.07
N PRO A 313 -4.52 7.60 30.71
CA PRO A 313 -4.37 7.96 32.13
C PRO A 313 -4.11 6.76 33.05
N SER A 314 -4.45 5.55 32.63
CA SER A 314 -4.18 4.28 33.31
C SER A 314 -2.82 3.66 32.96
N GLY A 315 -1.99 4.30 32.15
CA GLY A 315 -0.68 3.78 31.73
C GLY A 315 -0.70 2.63 30.73
N LYS A 316 -1.89 2.22 30.29
CA LYS A 316 -2.05 1.14 29.29
C LYS A 316 -2.06 1.74 27.88
N PRO A 317 -1.47 1.04 26.86
CA PRO A 317 -1.67 1.46 25.48
C PRO A 317 -3.17 1.41 25.17
N TYR A 318 -3.65 2.40 24.39
CA TYR A 318 -5.04 2.37 23.93
C TYR A 318 -5.28 1.07 23.17
N PRO A 319 -6.37 0.33 23.48
CA PRO A 319 -6.71 -0.84 22.71
C PRO A 319 -6.91 -0.44 21.25
N ILE A 320 -6.22 -1.12 20.36
CA ILE A 320 -6.43 -0.98 18.93
C ILE A 320 -7.81 -1.57 18.63
N HIS A 321 -8.83 -0.75 18.64
CA HIS A 321 -10.13 -1.15 18.14
C HIS A 321 -10.04 -1.24 16.60
N TRP A 322 -9.91 -2.45 16.12
CA TRP A 322 -10.09 -2.82 14.74
C TRP A 322 -11.58 -2.66 14.39
N GLY A 323 -11.97 -1.47 14.00
CA GLY A 323 -13.32 -1.23 13.52
C GLY A 323 -13.58 0.26 13.46
N PHE A 324 -14.00 0.75 12.29
CA PHE A 324 -14.97 1.82 12.30
C PHE A 324 -16.09 1.36 13.27
N PRO A 325 -16.67 2.27 14.06
CA PRO A 325 -17.72 1.88 14.98
C PRO A 325 -18.74 1.00 14.24
N PRO A 326 -19.25 -0.07 14.88
CA PRO A 326 -20.26 -0.90 14.24
C PRO A 326 -21.33 0.04 13.72
N ARG A 327 -21.79 -0.16 12.49
CA ARG A 327 -22.82 0.66 11.86
C ARG A 327 -24.03 0.68 12.77
N THR A 328 -24.07 1.62 13.67
CA THR A 328 -25.30 1.90 14.43
C THR A 328 -26.24 2.57 13.45
N LYS A 329 -27.35 1.92 13.24
CA LYS A 329 -28.46 2.28 12.36
C LYS A 329 -29.07 3.66 12.67
N THR A 330 -28.49 4.45 13.57
CA THR A 330 -29.24 5.38 14.37
C THR A 330 -29.09 6.84 14.04
N GLN A 331 -28.14 7.27 13.23
CA GLN A 331 -28.09 8.73 13.04
C GLN A 331 -28.24 9.25 11.61
N TYR A 332 -28.08 8.42 10.58
CA TYR A 332 -28.12 8.93 9.20
C TYR A 332 -28.78 8.01 8.16
N GLY A 333 -29.52 6.98 8.53
CA GLY A 333 -30.47 6.27 7.68
C GLY A 333 -29.94 5.67 6.37
N TYR A 334 -28.69 5.19 6.35
CA TYR A 334 -28.11 4.67 5.10
C TYR A 334 -28.46 3.21 4.85
N THR A 335 -29.31 2.98 3.86
CA THR A 335 -29.36 1.73 3.10
C THR A 335 -28.30 1.77 2.00
N LEU A 336 -27.61 0.66 1.78
CA LEU A 336 -26.73 0.52 0.61
C LEU A 336 -27.56 0.69 -0.66
N PRO A 337 -27.06 1.42 -1.68
CA PRO A 337 -27.73 1.43 -2.99
C PRO A 337 -27.85 -0.01 -3.52
N ASP A 338 -28.97 -0.33 -4.15
CA ASP A 338 -29.17 -1.61 -4.82
C ASP A 338 -28.04 -1.85 -5.83
N GLY A 339 -27.34 -2.99 -5.70
CA GLY A 339 -26.17 -3.34 -6.51
C GLY A 339 -24.83 -3.34 -5.79
N TYR A 340 -24.72 -2.73 -4.60
CA TYR A 340 -23.49 -2.75 -3.78
C TYR A 340 -23.54 -3.76 -2.61
N GLY A 341 -24.63 -4.53 -2.51
CA GLY A 341 -24.85 -5.47 -1.39
C GLY A 341 -23.86 -6.63 -1.28
N GLU A 342 -23.05 -6.82 -2.31
CA GLU A 342 -22.08 -7.92 -2.36
C GLU A 342 -20.70 -7.37 -2.74
N GLY A 343 -20.05 -6.69 -1.81
CA GLY A 343 -18.70 -6.13 -2.00
C GLY A 343 -17.62 -7.16 -2.40
N GLY A 344 -17.95 -8.46 -2.31
CA GLY A 344 -17.13 -9.53 -2.88
C GLY A 344 -17.24 -9.69 -4.39
N LYS A 345 -18.31 -9.18 -5.05
CA LYS A 345 -18.52 -9.46 -6.48
C LYS A 345 -17.52 -8.78 -7.39
N SER A 346 -17.24 -7.50 -7.20
CA SER A 346 -16.29 -6.77 -8.04
C SER A 346 -14.86 -7.29 -7.89
N THR A 347 -14.45 -7.61 -6.66
CA THR A 347 -13.16 -8.25 -6.39
C THR A 347 -13.12 -9.66 -6.97
N LEU A 348 -14.23 -10.40 -6.89
CA LEU A 348 -14.42 -11.73 -7.46
C LEU A 348 -14.32 -11.72 -8.98
N GLU A 349 -15.02 -10.81 -9.64
CA GLU A 349 -14.99 -10.66 -11.10
C GLU A 349 -13.60 -10.28 -11.60
N TRP A 350 -12.88 -9.43 -10.87
CA TRP A 350 -11.50 -9.09 -11.17
C TRP A 350 -10.57 -10.31 -11.07
N ILE A 351 -10.67 -11.08 -9.98
CA ILE A 351 -9.89 -12.30 -9.78
C ILE A 351 -10.21 -13.36 -10.86
N ASN A 352 -11.49 -13.54 -11.20
CA ASN A 352 -11.90 -14.51 -12.19
C ASN A 352 -11.45 -14.15 -13.62
N ARG A 353 -11.41 -12.85 -13.97
CA ARG A 353 -10.87 -12.39 -15.26
C ARG A 353 -9.38 -12.69 -15.38
N ASN A 354 -8.62 -12.57 -14.30
CA ASN A 354 -7.19 -12.84 -14.32
C ASN A 354 -6.88 -14.32 -14.35
N LYS A 355 -7.72 -15.19 -13.76
CA LYS A 355 -7.59 -16.65 -13.92
C LYS A 355 -7.71 -17.12 -15.38
N ALA A 356 -8.54 -16.45 -16.17
CA ALA A 356 -8.74 -16.82 -17.57
C ALA A 356 -7.54 -16.42 -18.47
N LYS A 357 -6.77 -15.41 -18.08
CA LYS A 357 -5.55 -15.00 -18.78
C LYS A 357 -4.37 -15.93 -18.52
N ASP A 358 -4.28 -16.48 -17.30
CA ASP A 358 -3.19 -17.41 -16.91
C ASP A 358 -3.41 -18.85 -17.46
N ALA A 359 -4.56 -19.10 -18.09
CA ALA A 359 -4.94 -20.40 -18.66
C ALA A 359 -4.80 -20.45 -20.20
N GLN A 360 -4.30 -19.40 -20.83
CA GLN A 360 -3.96 -19.32 -22.25
C GLN A 360 -2.44 -19.15 -22.42
#